data_28e9b1a2a2ec1b278432082864d34e64
#
_entry.id   28e9b1a2a2ec1b278432082864d34e64
#
_cell.length_a   1.000
_cell.length_b   1.000
_cell.length_c   1.000
_cell.angle_alpha   90.00
_cell.angle_beta   90.00
_cell.angle_gamma   90.00
#
_symmetry.space_group_name_H-M   'P 1'
#
loop_
_entity.id
_entity.type
_entity.pdbx_description
1 polymer ?
#
loop_
_entity_poly.entity_id
_entity_poly.type
_entity_poly.pdbx_seq_one_letter_code
_entity_poly.pdbx_strand_id
1 'polypeptide(L)'
;MKRTFPEALQSFQEQFENILSKVVEFRQELHQHPELSWQEVETTRRIRRFLESFGITRFHQPTETGGWVDFVFKEGAPFVLLRGDIDALPIQDAKDVPYKSQNPGVCHACGHDVHTAVAAGVAAAVQAGGIRLPLNLRVLFQPAEEPIPAGAPKMIEAGVLKDVAFALGMHVDPRIPLGTISLTPGWVNMQSIQLDLLFEGPGGHSSRPSETADLIWLASRLIQDSYGIIYREFDWMKFPIMLTFTEIEAKEGYNIIPKKLRLTGTLRLTSTQAKNRFYMRFRNLLQELESENHIMIRFIKKEGAPPVHNNPRLIRALREIIQRETPDQFHVIDNYRSPGGDDFGFYAQQVPSALVRLGIQTRDDQPGLHTQYFDAPPEVIEVGLRFFLTVLPFLQQEVLQ
;
A
#
# COMPACT_ATOMS: atom_id res chain seq x y z
N MET A 1 -3.13 0.66 -30.79
CA MET A 1 -1.92 -0.10 -31.22
C MET A 1 -2.08 -1.53 -30.72
N LYS A 2 -1.78 -2.56 -31.53
CA LYS A 2 -1.75 -3.94 -31.04
C LYS A 2 -0.53 -4.08 -30.12
N ARG A 3 -0.78 -4.37 -28.84
CA ARG A 3 0.27 -4.66 -27.87
C ARG A 3 0.83 -6.05 -28.17
N THR A 4 2.11 -6.16 -28.49
CA THR A 4 2.80 -7.42 -28.79
C THR A 4 3.71 -7.81 -27.63
N PHE A 5 3.95 -9.09 -27.41
CA PHE A 5 4.96 -9.56 -26.49
C PHE A 5 6.38 -9.43 -27.06
N PRO A 6 7.42 -9.41 -26.20
CA PRO A 6 8.79 -9.62 -26.63
C PRO A 6 8.90 -10.85 -27.54
N GLU A 7 9.89 -10.86 -28.45
CA GLU A 7 10.08 -11.94 -29.41
C GLU A 7 10.11 -13.33 -28.75
N ALA A 8 10.71 -13.42 -27.57
CA ALA A 8 10.77 -14.65 -26.76
C ALA A 8 9.40 -15.20 -26.31
N LEU A 9 8.32 -14.37 -26.34
CA LEU A 9 6.97 -14.73 -25.91
C LEU A 9 5.92 -14.61 -27.02
N GLN A 10 6.32 -14.41 -28.29
CA GLN A 10 5.37 -14.23 -29.40
C GLN A 10 4.47 -15.45 -29.60
N SER A 11 4.98 -16.66 -29.43
CA SER A 11 4.21 -17.90 -29.51
C SER A 11 3.13 -18.05 -28.42
N PHE A 12 3.21 -17.21 -27.38
CA PHE A 12 2.26 -17.20 -26.26
C PHE A 12 1.03 -16.29 -26.53
N GLN A 13 1.03 -15.49 -27.60
CA GLN A 13 0.00 -14.47 -27.85
C GLN A 13 -1.43 -15.05 -27.89
N GLU A 14 -1.65 -16.19 -28.52
CA GLU A 14 -2.99 -16.82 -28.60
C GLU A 14 -3.46 -17.33 -27.22
N GLN A 15 -2.54 -17.92 -26.45
CA GLN A 15 -2.85 -18.39 -25.09
C GLN A 15 -3.13 -17.22 -24.14
N PHE A 16 -2.44 -16.10 -24.33
CA PHE A 16 -2.59 -14.92 -23.52
C PHE A 16 -4.02 -14.36 -23.56
N GLU A 17 -4.64 -14.26 -24.73
CA GLU A 17 -6.02 -13.72 -24.86
C GLU A 17 -7.03 -14.59 -24.06
N ASN A 18 -6.87 -15.92 -24.10
CA ASN A 18 -7.71 -16.82 -23.31
C ASN A 18 -7.46 -16.66 -21.80
N ILE A 19 -6.20 -16.50 -21.38
CA ILE A 19 -5.86 -16.26 -19.98
C ILE A 19 -6.41 -14.90 -19.53
N LEU A 20 -6.23 -13.84 -20.33
CA LEU A 20 -6.71 -12.50 -20.04
C LEU A 20 -8.23 -12.49 -19.80
N SER A 21 -9.02 -13.14 -20.68
CA SER A 21 -10.47 -13.26 -20.48
C SER A 21 -10.82 -13.87 -19.12
N LYS A 22 -10.18 -15.00 -18.76
CA LYS A 22 -10.40 -15.66 -17.48
C LYS A 22 -9.97 -14.82 -16.28
N VAL A 23 -8.90 -14.04 -16.41
CA VAL A 23 -8.41 -13.14 -15.33
C VAL A 23 -9.38 -11.97 -15.13
N VAL A 24 -9.94 -11.43 -16.21
CA VAL A 24 -10.97 -10.38 -16.12
C VAL A 24 -12.23 -10.93 -15.43
N GLU A 25 -12.70 -12.12 -15.82
CA GLU A 25 -13.83 -12.78 -15.15
C GLU A 25 -13.54 -13.04 -13.66
N PHE A 26 -12.32 -13.50 -13.35
CA PHE A 26 -11.89 -13.74 -11.98
C PHE A 26 -11.85 -12.45 -11.15
N ARG A 27 -11.36 -11.33 -11.71
CA ARG A 27 -11.41 -10.03 -11.05
C ARG A 27 -12.86 -9.63 -10.73
N GLN A 28 -13.79 -9.84 -11.66
CA GLN A 28 -15.21 -9.53 -11.44
C GLN A 28 -15.81 -10.43 -10.35
N GLU A 29 -15.45 -11.72 -10.28
CA GLU A 29 -15.86 -12.63 -9.20
C GLU A 29 -15.35 -12.14 -7.83
N LEU A 30 -14.09 -11.72 -7.75
CA LEU A 30 -13.52 -11.14 -6.53
C LEU A 30 -14.27 -9.87 -6.11
N HIS A 31 -14.56 -8.99 -7.07
CA HIS A 31 -15.27 -7.74 -6.81
C HIS A 31 -16.71 -7.95 -6.33
N GLN A 32 -17.39 -8.99 -6.83
CA GLN A 32 -18.74 -9.37 -6.40
C GLN A 32 -18.77 -9.92 -4.98
N HIS A 33 -17.68 -10.50 -4.49
CA HIS A 33 -17.63 -11.20 -3.22
C HIS A 33 -16.47 -10.70 -2.33
N PRO A 34 -16.38 -9.39 -2.06
CA PRO A 34 -15.29 -8.82 -1.27
C PRO A 34 -15.38 -9.25 0.20
N GLU A 35 -14.26 -9.46 0.83
CA GLU A 35 -14.16 -9.76 2.25
C GLU A 35 -13.23 -8.77 2.95
N LEU A 36 -13.56 -8.43 4.20
CA LEU A 36 -12.75 -7.51 5.00
C LEU A 36 -11.42 -8.14 5.39
N SER A 37 -10.47 -7.29 5.74
CA SER A 37 -9.15 -7.67 6.26
C SER A 37 -9.25 -8.71 7.37
N TRP A 38 -8.43 -9.76 7.29
CA TRP A 38 -8.42 -10.92 8.18
C TRP A 38 -9.67 -11.82 8.11
N GLN A 39 -10.57 -11.58 7.16
CA GLN A 39 -11.78 -12.38 6.93
C GLN A 39 -11.83 -12.95 5.51
N GLU A 40 -10.76 -12.89 4.75
CA GLU A 40 -10.63 -13.20 3.31
C GLU A 40 -10.60 -14.72 3.05
N VAL A 41 -11.48 -15.48 3.72
CA VAL A 41 -11.51 -16.95 3.66
C VAL A 41 -11.99 -17.44 2.30
N GLU A 42 -13.13 -16.94 1.84
CA GLU A 42 -13.69 -17.33 0.55
C GLU A 42 -12.88 -16.72 -0.60
N THR A 43 -12.31 -15.53 -0.43
CA THR A 43 -11.35 -14.92 -1.36
C THR A 43 -10.14 -15.84 -1.55
N THR A 44 -9.55 -16.33 -0.47
CA THR A 44 -8.44 -17.29 -0.54
C THR A 44 -8.84 -18.59 -1.26
N ARG A 45 -10.05 -19.10 -1.02
CA ARG A 45 -10.57 -20.29 -1.73
C ARG A 45 -10.80 -20.03 -3.21
N ARG A 46 -11.29 -18.85 -3.60
CA ARG A 46 -11.46 -18.45 -5.01
C ARG A 46 -10.11 -18.37 -5.72
N ILE A 47 -9.11 -17.75 -5.07
CA ILE A 47 -7.73 -17.71 -5.58
C ILE A 47 -7.21 -19.12 -5.85
N ARG A 48 -7.34 -20.02 -4.90
CA ARG A 48 -6.88 -21.41 -5.07
C ARG A 48 -7.61 -22.11 -6.21
N ARG A 49 -8.95 -22.03 -6.30
CA ARG A 49 -9.72 -22.61 -7.42
C ARG A 49 -9.29 -22.06 -8.77
N PHE A 50 -9.07 -20.75 -8.87
CA PHE A 50 -8.57 -20.12 -10.08
C PHE A 50 -7.21 -20.72 -10.47
N LEU A 51 -6.25 -20.80 -9.56
CA LEU A 51 -4.92 -21.35 -9.78
C LEU A 51 -4.99 -22.85 -10.15
N GLU A 52 -5.81 -23.62 -9.47
CA GLU A 52 -6.05 -25.05 -9.75
C GLU A 52 -6.60 -25.28 -11.16
N SER A 53 -7.42 -24.39 -11.71
CA SER A 53 -7.92 -24.45 -13.08
C SER A 53 -6.83 -24.36 -14.15
N PHE A 54 -5.64 -23.88 -13.77
CA PHE A 54 -4.42 -23.84 -14.58
C PHE A 54 -3.39 -24.91 -14.19
N GLY A 55 -3.78 -25.87 -13.30
CA GLY A 55 -2.89 -26.95 -12.83
C GLY A 55 -1.91 -26.53 -11.73
N ILE A 56 -2.08 -25.37 -11.10
CA ILE A 56 -1.28 -24.90 -9.97
C ILE A 56 -1.93 -25.40 -8.68
N THR A 57 -1.47 -26.55 -8.17
CA THR A 57 -2.10 -27.25 -7.04
C THR A 57 -1.38 -27.08 -5.71
N ARG A 58 -0.10 -26.62 -5.72
CA ARG A 58 0.69 -26.41 -4.51
C ARG A 58 0.55 -24.97 -4.03
N PHE A 59 -0.38 -24.75 -3.11
CA PHE A 59 -0.61 -23.45 -2.48
C PHE A 59 -0.15 -23.51 -1.01
N HIS A 60 0.80 -22.67 -0.63
CA HIS A 60 1.29 -22.52 0.73
C HIS A 60 0.40 -21.54 1.48
N GLN A 61 -0.34 -22.02 2.47
CA GLN A 61 -1.24 -21.20 3.29
C GLN A 61 -0.83 -21.26 4.76
N PRO A 62 0.12 -20.42 5.21
CA PRO A 62 0.63 -20.46 6.58
C PRO A 62 -0.26 -19.72 7.58
N THR A 63 -1.20 -18.93 7.10
CA THR A 63 -2.17 -18.13 7.85
C THR A 63 -3.58 -18.56 7.52
N GLU A 64 -4.58 -18.11 8.29
CA GLU A 64 -5.97 -18.45 8.06
C GLU A 64 -6.47 -18.00 6.68
N THR A 65 -6.00 -16.81 6.23
CA THR A 65 -6.30 -16.21 4.94
C THR A 65 -5.01 -15.87 4.17
N GLY A 66 -5.10 -15.81 2.83
CA GLY A 66 -3.96 -15.56 1.96
C GLY A 66 -3.00 -16.76 1.83
N GLY A 67 -1.85 -16.55 1.21
CA GLY A 67 -0.84 -17.57 0.96
C GLY A 67 -0.06 -17.30 -0.32
N TRP A 68 0.77 -18.25 -0.79
CA TRP A 68 1.57 -18.09 -2.00
C TRP A 68 1.75 -19.39 -2.78
N VAL A 69 2.17 -19.24 -4.02
CA VAL A 69 2.63 -20.34 -4.89
C VAL A 69 4.07 -20.10 -5.33
N ASP A 70 4.84 -21.17 -5.46
CA ASP A 70 6.24 -21.15 -5.88
C ASP A 70 6.42 -21.87 -7.22
N PHE A 71 7.11 -21.20 -8.14
CA PHE A 71 7.62 -21.76 -9.39
C PHE A 71 9.12 -21.88 -9.29
N VAL A 72 9.62 -23.12 -9.25
CA VAL A 72 11.05 -23.43 -9.17
C VAL A 72 11.55 -23.81 -10.57
N PHE A 73 12.27 -22.91 -11.21
CA PHE A 73 12.86 -23.09 -12.53
C PHE A 73 14.29 -23.63 -12.45
N LYS A 74 15.00 -23.25 -11.37
CA LYS A 74 16.37 -23.65 -11.11
C LYS A 74 16.57 -23.86 -9.61
N GLU A 75 17.02 -25.05 -9.26
CA GLU A 75 17.33 -25.39 -7.86
C GLU A 75 18.44 -24.47 -7.31
N GLY A 76 18.23 -23.95 -6.10
CA GLY A 76 19.17 -23.03 -5.44
C GLY A 76 19.18 -21.60 -5.99
N ALA A 77 18.46 -21.29 -7.07
CA ALA A 77 18.28 -19.90 -7.49
C ALA A 77 17.33 -19.15 -6.54
N PRO A 78 17.56 -17.86 -6.31
CA PRO A 78 16.67 -17.07 -5.48
C PRO A 78 15.31 -16.81 -6.18
N PHE A 79 14.33 -16.36 -5.37
CA PHE A 79 13.01 -16.00 -5.85
C PHE A 79 12.91 -14.50 -6.17
N VAL A 80 12.10 -14.17 -7.17
CA VAL A 80 11.40 -12.91 -7.29
C VAL A 80 10.06 -13.09 -6.60
N LEU A 81 9.72 -12.23 -5.65
CA LEU A 81 8.39 -12.15 -5.05
C LEU A 81 7.52 -11.21 -5.87
N LEU A 82 6.33 -11.65 -6.28
CA LEU A 82 5.27 -10.79 -6.82
C LEU A 82 4.10 -10.80 -5.84
N ARG A 83 3.75 -9.62 -5.31
CA ARG A 83 2.68 -9.45 -4.32
C ARG A 83 1.40 -8.89 -4.95
N GLY A 84 0.26 -9.52 -4.69
CA GLY A 84 -1.08 -8.95 -4.76
C GLY A 84 -1.75 -9.04 -3.41
N ASP A 85 -2.30 -7.94 -2.91
CA ASP A 85 -3.15 -7.87 -1.72
C ASP A 85 -4.57 -8.33 -2.04
N ILE A 86 -5.32 -8.81 -1.04
CA ILE A 86 -6.59 -9.51 -1.28
C ILE A 86 -7.80 -8.99 -0.47
N ASP A 87 -7.59 -8.08 0.49
CA ASP A 87 -8.65 -7.57 1.37
C ASP A 87 -9.48 -6.45 0.72
N ALA A 88 -10.67 -6.22 1.28
CA ALA A 88 -11.61 -5.19 0.89
C ALA A 88 -11.92 -4.26 2.06
N LEU A 89 -12.62 -3.16 1.76
CA LEU A 89 -12.92 -2.08 2.68
C LEU A 89 -14.39 -2.10 3.14
N PRO A 90 -14.68 -1.62 4.37
CA PRO A 90 -16.04 -1.48 4.89
C PRO A 90 -16.76 -0.27 4.26
N ILE A 91 -16.93 -0.30 2.95
CA ILE A 91 -17.54 0.75 2.14
C ILE A 91 -18.66 0.15 1.31
N GLN A 92 -19.86 0.79 1.34
CA GLN A 92 -20.97 0.35 0.50
C GLN A 92 -20.64 0.59 -0.98
N ASP A 93 -20.69 -0.47 -1.79
CA ASP A 93 -20.61 -0.34 -3.23
C ASP A 93 -21.88 0.32 -3.79
N ALA A 94 -21.74 1.50 -4.39
CA ALA A 94 -22.85 2.27 -4.96
C ALA A 94 -22.83 2.30 -6.50
N LYS A 95 -21.90 1.55 -7.14
CA LYS A 95 -21.81 1.49 -8.61
C LYS A 95 -23.00 0.77 -9.25
N ASP A 96 -23.28 1.12 -10.49
CA ASP A 96 -24.22 0.40 -11.35
C ASP A 96 -23.46 -0.38 -12.42
N VAL A 97 -22.92 -1.52 -12.00
CA VAL A 97 -22.12 -2.43 -12.84
C VAL A 97 -22.53 -3.88 -12.61
N PRO A 98 -22.40 -4.78 -13.61
CA PRO A 98 -22.82 -6.18 -13.49
C PRO A 98 -22.07 -6.95 -12.38
N TYR A 99 -20.86 -6.53 -12.06
CA TYR A 99 -19.99 -7.14 -11.04
C TYR A 99 -19.99 -6.39 -9.69
N LYS A 100 -21.00 -5.56 -9.43
CA LYS A 100 -21.20 -4.87 -8.15
C LYS A 100 -21.12 -5.85 -6.98
N SER A 101 -20.54 -5.40 -5.87
CA SER A 101 -20.48 -6.18 -4.64
C SER A 101 -21.85 -6.71 -4.19
N GLN A 102 -21.90 -8.00 -3.89
CA GLN A 102 -23.06 -8.68 -3.32
C GLN A 102 -23.01 -8.72 -1.78
N ASN A 103 -21.91 -8.27 -1.17
CA ASN A 103 -21.74 -8.19 0.27
C ASN A 103 -22.08 -6.77 0.74
N PRO A 104 -23.24 -6.54 1.42
CA PRO A 104 -23.65 -5.23 1.86
C PRO A 104 -22.58 -4.57 2.75
N GLY A 105 -22.26 -3.31 2.46
CA GLY A 105 -21.30 -2.53 3.24
C GLY A 105 -19.83 -2.89 3.00
N VAL A 106 -19.49 -3.74 2.03
CA VAL A 106 -18.12 -4.13 1.72
C VAL A 106 -17.84 -3.96 0.23
N CYS A 107 -16.69 -3.41 -0.14
CA CYS A 107 -16.29 -3.19 -1.53
C CYS A 107 -14.77 -3.19 -1.70
N HIS A 108 -14.27 -3.67 -2.84
CA HIS A 108 -12.89 -3.46 -3.27
C HIS A 108 -12.69 -2.01 -3.77
N ALA A 109 -12.70 -1.06 -2.83
CA ALA A 109 -12.55 0.36 -3.13
C ALA A 109 -11.08 0.85 -3.16
N CYS A 110 -10.11 -0.08 -3.05
CA CYS A 110 -8.68 0.19 -3.22
C CYS A 110 -8.06 -0.56 -4.42
N GLY A 111 -8.84 -1.40 -5.11
CA GLY A 111 -8.39 -2.12 -6.30
C GLY A 111 -7.61 -3.41 -6.03
N HIS A 112 -7.69 -3.95 -4.82
CA HIS A 112 -7.01 -5.20 -4.46
C HIS A 112 -7.53 -6.41 -5.25
N ASP A 113 -8.76 -6.38 -5.75
CA ASP A 113 -9.30 -7.33 -6.71
C ASP A 113 -8.51 -7.33 -8.04
N VAL A 114 -8.07 -6.16 -8.51
CA VAL A 114 -7.19 -6.03 -9.69
C VAL A 114 -5.80 -6.56 -9.38
N HIS A 115 -5.22 -6.19 -8.22
CA HIS A 115 -3.89 -6.65 -7.82
C HIS A 115 -3.83 -8.16 -7.69
N THR A 116 -4.83 -8.75 -7.02
CA THR A 116 -5.00 -10.20 -6.90
C THR A 116 -5.13 -10.86 -8.26
N ALA A 117 -6.00 -10.32 -9.14
CA ALA A 117 -6.25 -10.90 -10.46
C ALA A 117 -5.00 -10.84 -11.34
N VAL A 118 -4.26 -9.72 -11.35
CA VAL A 118 -3.00 -9.62 -12.11
C VAL A 118 -1.96 -10.59 -11.57
N ALA A 119 -1.79 -10.71 -10.25
CA ALA A 119 -0.84 -11.66 -9.66
C ALA A 119 -1.19 -13.11 -10.01
N ALA A 120 -2.48 -13.49 -9.90
CA ALA A 120 -2.98 -14.81 -10.29
C ALA A 120 -2.84 -15.06 -11.79
N GLY A 121 -3.08 -14.05 -12.62
CA GLY A 121 -2.92 -14.11 -14.06
C GLY A 121 -1.46 -14.31 -14.49
N VAL A 122 -0.50 -13.68 -13.81
CA VAL A 122 0.94 -13.93 -14.03
C VAL A 122 1.28 -15.39 -13.70
N ALA A 123 0.80 -15.91 -12.57
CA ALA A 123 0.99 -17.33 -12.21
C ALA A 123 0.39 -18.27 -13.27
N ALA A 124 -0.85 -17.99 -13.71
CA ALA A 124 -1.52 -18.77 -14.75
C ALA A 124 -0.76 -18.71 -16.08
N ALA A 125 -0.28 -17.55 -16.49
CA ALA A 125 0.48 -17.35 -17.73
C ALA A 125 1.82 -18.09 -17.70
N VAL A 126 2.53 -18.04 -16.59
CA VAL A 126 3.80 -18.76 -16.39
C VAL A 126 3.57 -20.28 -16.48
N GLN A 127 2.53 -20.78 -15.85
CA GLN A 127 2.20 -22.20 -15.85
C GLN A 127 1.74 -22.69 -17.23
N ALA A 128 0.72 -22.03 -17.82
CA ALA A 128 0.12 -22.44 -19.09
C ALA A 128 1.03 -22.20 -20.29
N GLY A 129 1.78 -21.09 -20.29
CA GLY A 129 2.72 -20.74 -21.35
C GLY A 129 4.03 -21.51 -21.31
N GLY A 130 4.29 -22.29 -20.25
CA GLY A 130 5.58 -22.95 -20.05
C GLY A 130 6.73 -21.94 -19.96
N ILE A 131 6.46 -20.73 -19.51
CA ILE A 131 7.44 -19.64 -19.45
C ILE A 131 8.47 -19.98 -18.38
N ARG A 132 9.75 -20.01 -18.79
CA ARG A 132 10.88 -20.20 -17.87
C ARG A 132 11.53 -18.87 -17.57
N LEU A 133 11.72 -18.60 -16.30
CA LEU A 133 12.35 -17.38 -15.81
C LEU A 133 13.79 -17.66 -15.36
N PRO A 134 14.68 -16.66 -15.40
CA PRO A 134 16.06 -16.81 -14.94
C PRO A 134 16.17 -16.98 -13.42
N LEU A 135 15.15 -16.52 -12.68
CA LEU A 135 14.99 -16.68 -11.24
C LEU A 135 13.71 -17.48 -10.95
N ASN A 136 13.63 -18.06 -9.77
CA ASN A 136 12.40 -18.65 -9.28
C ASN A 136 11.35 -17.56 -9.04
N LEU A 137 10.07 -17.89 -9.12
CA LEU A 137 8.98 -16.93 -8.89
C LEU A 137 8.12 -17.39 -7.72
N ARG A 138 7.91 -16.49 -6.77
CA ARG A 138 6.92 -16.62 -5.70
C ARG A 138 5.82 -15.61 -5.93
N VAL A 139 4.57 -16.06 -6.07
CA VAL A 139 3.40 -15.19 -6.20
C VAL A 139 2.63 -15.23 -4.88
N LEU A 140 2.62 -14.10 -4.20
CA LEU A 140 2.00 -13.89 -2.90
C LEU A 140 0.63 -13.25 -3.05
N PHE A 141 -0.36 -13.83 -2.41
CA PHE A 141 -1.70 -13.29 -2.17
C PHE A 141 -1.79 -12.90 -0.71
N GLN A 142 -1.56 -11.61 -0.46
CA GLN A 142 -1.36 -11.10 0.90
C GLN A 142 -2.67 -10.64 1.52
N PRO A 143 -3.07 -11.15 2.70
CA PRO A 143 -4.24 -10.66 3.41
C PRO A 143 -3.96 -9.33 4.11
N ALA A 144 -5.03 -8.62 4.47
CA ALA A 144 -5.05 -7.52 5.44
C ALA A 144 -3.99 -6.43 5.20
N GLU A 145 -4.01 -5.79 4.03
CA GLU A 145 -3.14 -4.63 3.74
C GLU A 145 -3.57 -3.39 4.53
N GLU A 146 -4.89 -3.17 4.65
CA GLU A 146 -5.49 -1.91 5.11
C GLU A 146 -5.43 -1.65 6.63
N PRO A 147 -5.49 -2.67 7.52
CA PRO A 147 -5.62 -2.45 8.95
C PRO A 147 -4.28 -2.30 9.66
N ILE A 148 -4.36 -1.90 10.93
CA ILE A 148 -3.25 -2.01 11.89
C ILE A 148 -3.71 -2.95 13.02
N PRO A 149 -3.06 -4.10 13.22
CA PRO A 149 -1.86 -4.61 12.53
C PRO A 149 -2.14 -5.14 11.12
N ALA A 150 -1.19 -4.88 10.22
CA ALA A 150 -1.24 -5.25 8.81
C ALA A 150 -0.81 -6.72 8.56
N GLY A 151 -1.10 -7.23 7.34
CA GLY A 151 -0.81 -8.62 6.96
C GLY A 151 0.64 -8.89 6.60
N ALA A 152 1.35 -7.94 6.00
CA ALA A 152 2.73 -8.15 5.56
C ALA A 152 3.67 -8.67 6.65
N PRO A 153 3.66 -8.14 7.90
CA PRO A 153 4.48 -8.70 8.99
C PRO A 153 4.21 -10.18 9.26
N LYS A 154 2.95 -10.62 9.19
CA LYS A 154 2.56 -12.03 9.40
C LYS A 154 3.08 -12.93 8.29
N MET A 155 3.00 -12.48 7.03
CA MET A 155 3.55 -13.22 5.90
C MET A 155 5.08 -13.31 5.95
N ILE A 156 5.75 -12.25 6.42
CA ILE A 156 7.20 -12.24 6.64
C ILE A 156 7.59 -13.22 7.76
N GLU A 157 6.88 -13.20 8.89
CA GLU A 157 7.06 -14.15 9.99
C GLU A 157 6.86 -15.61 9.53
N ALA A 158 5.90 -15.84 8.62
CA ALA A 158 5.66 -17.14 8.01
C ALA A 158 6.73 -17.57 7.00
N GLY A 159 7.72 -16.73 6.71
CA GLY A 159 8.87 -17.05 5.87
C GLY A 159 8.70 -16.74 4.39
N VAL A 160 7.75 -15.90 3.98
CA VAL A 160 7.51 -15.55 2.58
C VAL A 160 8.75 -14.93 1.89
N LEU A 161 9.65 -14.28 2.65
CA LEU A 161 10.90 -13.71 2.13
C LEU A 161 12.09 -14.69 2.11
N LYS A 162 11.88 -15.95 2.49
CA LYS A 162 12.96 -16.95 2.43
C LYS A 162 13.45 -17.11 0.99
N ASP A 163 14.77 -16.94 0.79
CA ASP A 163 15.45 -17.04 -0.51
C ASP A 163 14.95 -16.06 -1.58
N VAL A 164 14.31 -14.94 -1.18
CA VAL A 164 13.85 -13.88 -2.07
C VAL A 164 14.97 -12.87 -2.33
N ALA A 165 15.33 -12.64 -3.61
CA ALA A 165 16.31 -11.64 -4.02
C ALA A 165 15.71 -10.23 -4.07
N PHE A 166 14.47 -10.10 -4.56
CA PHE A 166 13.73 -8.84 -4.62
C PHE A 166 12.22 -9.08 -4.66
N ALA A 167 11.48 -8.05 -4.24
CA ALA A 167 10.03 -8.06 -4.24
C ALA A 167 9.47 -7.02 -5.23
N LEU A 168 8.46 -7.43 -5.97
CA LEU A 168 7.65 -6.60 -6.83
C LEU A 168 6.23 -6.54 -6.27
N GLY A 169 5.67 -5.35 -6.21
CA GLY A 169 4.26 -5.11 -5.92
C GLY A 169 3.66 -4.18 -6.98
N MET A 170 2.34 -4.10 -7.00
CA MET A 170 1.60 -3.17 -7.83
C MET A 170 0.53 -2.48 -7.01
N HIS A 171 0.12 -1.29 -7.47
CA HIS A 171 -1.07 -0.64 -6.96
C HIS A 171 -1.72 0.20 -8.07
N VAL A 172 -3.02 0.09 -8.26
CA VAL A 172 -3.75 0.94 -9.21
C VAL A 172 -3.87 2.37 -8.70
N ASP A 173 -3.90 3.34 -9.61
CA ASP A 173 -4.05 4.75 -9.21
C ASP A 173 -4.97 5.52 -10.16
N PRO A 174 -6.09 6.07 -9.64
CA PRO A 174 -7.08 6.81 -10.44
C PRO A 174 -6.61 8.21 -10.88
N ARG A 175 -5.42 8.66 -10.47
CA ARG A 175 -4.81 9.94 -10.88
C ARG A 175 -3.81 9.79 -12.01
N ILE A 176 -3.53 8.56 -12.41
CA ILE A 176 -2.60 8.25 -13.49
C ILE A 176 -3.42 7.73 -14.67
N PRO A 177 -3.23 8.27 -15.88
CA PRO A 177 -3.96 7.81 -17.06
C PRO A 177 -3.80 6.32 -17.33
N LEU A 178 -4.86 5.65 -17.77
CA LEU A 178 -4.84 4.24 -18.16
C LEU A 178 -3.76 3.98 -19.22
N GLY A 179 -3.01 2.88 -19.05
CA GLY A 179 -1.87 2.53 -19.89
C GLY A 179 -0.55 3.19 -19.49
N THR A 180 -0.58 4.06 -18.48
CA THR A 180 0.63 4.64 -17.88
C THR A 180 1.09 3.79 -16.70
N ILE A 181 2.40 3.59 -16.60
CA ILE A 181 3.04 2.88 -15.48
C ILE A 181 4.01 3.84 -14.79
N SER A 182 3.92 3.97 -13.47
CA SER A 182 4.91 4.72 -12.73
C SER A 182 6.01 3.80 -12.20
N LEU A 183 7.24 4.08 -12.62
CA LEU A 183 8.48 3.47 -12.16
C LEU A 183 9.34 4.55 -11.48
N THR A 184 8.90 4.98 -10.31
CA THR A 184 9.52 6.07 -9.54
C THR A 184 10.57 5.49 -8.58
N PRO A 185 11.84 5.93 -8.64
CA PRO A 185 12.85 5.52 -7.69
C PRO A 185 12.73 6.27 -6.35
N GLY A 186 13.25 5.66 -5.28
CA GLY A 186 13.21 6.23 -3.94
C GLY A 186 11.85 6.06 -3.28
N TRP A 187 11.45 6.99 -2.41
CA TRP A 187 10.19 6.87 -1.71
C TRP A 187 8.98 7.08 -2.65
N VAL A 188 7.97 6.23 -2.51
CA VAL A 188 6.75 6.26 -3.31
C VAL A 188 5.47 6.29 -2.46
N ASN A 189 5.53 5.80 -1.21
CA ASN A 189 4.48 5.91 -0.20
C ASN A 189 5.05 6.40 1.12
N MET A 190 4.24 7.14 1.89
CA MET A 190 4.62 7.64 3.21
C MET A 190 4.16 6.67 4.32
N GLN A 191 4.88 6.62 5.42
CA GLN A 191 4.36 6.07 6.67
C GLN A 191 3.27 7.01 7.20
N SER A 192 2.15 6.46 7.65
CA SER A 192 1.12 7.19 8.39
C SER A 192 1.14 6.78 9.85
N ILE A 193 1.10 7.77 10.74
CA ILE A 193 1.11 7.56 12.19
C ILE A 193 -0.04 8.36 12.79
N GLN A 194 -0.91 7.69 13.51
CA GLN A 194 -1.92 8.35 14.32
C GLN A 194 -1.29 8.85 15.63
N LEU A 195 -1.54 10.10 15.97
CA LEU A 195 -1.15 10.73 17.22
C LEU A 195 -2.41 10.94 18.07
N ASP A 196 -2.35 10.59 19.35
CA ASP A 196 -3.44 10.77 20.30
C ASP A 196 -2.84 11.31 21.62
N LEU A 197 -3.24 12.51 22.01
CA LEU A 197 -2.75 13.22 23.19
C LEU A 197 -3.90 13.46 24.15
N LEU A 198 -3.73 12.98 25.37
CA LEU A 198 -4.69 13.15 26.46
C LEU A 198 -4.08 14.08 27.48
N PHE A 199 -4.63 15.29 27.60
CA PHE A 199 -4.25 16.28 28.58
C PHE A 199 -5.13 16.12 29.83
N GLU A 200 -4.49 16.16 31.01
CA GLU A 200 -5.16 16.20 32.30
C GLU A 200 -4.58 17.32 33.15
N GLY A 201 -5.46 18.15 33.75
CA GLY A 201 -5.10 19.28 34.57
C GLY A 201 -6.12 19.55 35.66
N PRO A 202 -5.88 20.55 36.54
CA PRO A 202 -6.73 20.82 37.69
C PRO A 202 -8.15 21.28 37.31
N GLY A 203 -8.30 21.93 36.13
CA GLY A 203 -9.55 22.60 35.78
C GLY A 203 -9.89 23.75 36.70
N GLY A 204 -10.96 24.48 36.42
CA GLY A 204 -11.35 25.60 37.30
C GLY A 204 -12.44 26.49 36.73
N HIS A 205 -12.74 27.54 37.49
CA HIS A 205 -13.72 28.53 37.07
C HIS A 205 -13.08 29.54 36.08
N SER A 206 -13.72 29.83 34.96
CA SER A 206 -13.18 30.68 33.91
C SER A 206 -12.87 32.13 34.32
N SER A 207 -13.43 32.58 35.45
CA SER A 207 -13.12 33.90 36.03
C SER A 207 -11.81 33.94 36.85
N ARG A 208 -11.15 32.78 37.04
CA ARG A 208 -9.93 32.65 37.85
C ARG A 208 -8.85 31.85 37.09
N PRO A 209 -8.44 32.30 35.90
CA PRO A 209 -7.51 31.55 35.07
C PRO A 209 -6.12 31.42 35.65
N SER A 210 -5.73 32.33 36.55
CA SER A 210 -4.43 32.30 37.25
C SER A 210 -4.33 31.20 38.31
N GLU A 211 -5.45 30.60 38.72
CA GLU A 211 -5.49 29.55 39.76
C GLU A 211 -5.44 28.14 39.15
N THR A 212 -5.35 28.02 37.80
CA THR A 212 -5.42 26.74 37.12
C THR A 212 -4.61 26.73 35.81
N ALA A 213 -4.54 25.59 35.16
CA ALA A 213 -3.98 25.44 33.82
C ALA A 213 -5.10 25.38 32.79
N ASP A 214 -5.06 26.23 31.76
CA ASP A 214 -6.00 26.22 30.63
C ASP A 214 -5.54 25.23 29.58
N LEU A 215 -6.14 24.04 29.57
CA LEU A 215 -5.78 22.97 28.63
C LEU A 215 -6.06 23.34 27.17
N ILE A 216 -7.07 24.20 26.91
CA ILE A 216 -7.38 24.63 25.53
C ILE A 216 -6.29 25.55 25.00
N TRP A 217 -5.84 26.50 25.82
CA TRP A 217 -4.71 27.36 25.47
C TRP A 217 -3.41 26.56 25.28
N LEU A 218 -3.12 25.62 26.18
CA LEU A 218 -1.93 24.75 26.08
C LEU A 218 -1.94 23.85 24.85
N ALA A 219 -3.10 23.27 24.50
CA ALA A 219 -3.24 22.52 23.27
C ALA A 219 -3.02 23.40 22.02
N SER A 220 -3.50 24.65 22.03
CA SER A 220 -3.25 25.60 20.94
C SER A 220 -1.76 25.92 20.77
N ARG A 221 -1.01 26.12 21.89
CA ARG A 221 0.45 26.28 21.87
C ARG A 221 1.13 25.05 21.28
N LEU A 222 0.77 23.85 21.78
CA LEU A 222 1.33 22.60 21.27
C LEU A 222 1.17 22.45 19.77
N ILE A 223 -0.02 22.79 19.23
CA ILE A 223 -0.29 22.76 17.79
C ILE A 223 0.67 23.71 17.04
N GLN A 224 0.76 24.96 17.48
CA GLN A 224 1.61 25.97 16.85
C GLN A 224 3.09 25.61 16.89
N ASP A 225 3.57 25.20 18.07
CA ASP A 225 4.97 24.84 18.27
C ASP A 225 5.35 23.57 17.48
N SER A 226 4.43 22.60 17.36
CA SER A 226 4.63 21.39 16.56
C SER A 226 4.76 21.71 15.06
N TYR A 227 3.93 22.60 14.54
CA TYR A 227 4.08 23.10 13.15
C TYR A 227 5.38 23.89 12.98
N GLY A 228 5.76 24.68 14.00
CA GLY A 228 7.04 25.38 14.05
C GLY A 228 8.23 24.42 13.92
N ILE A 229 8.22 23.31 14.66
CA ILE A 229 9.24 22.25 14.58
C ILE A 229 9.33 21.71 13.13
N ILE A 230 8.19 21.33 12.54
CA ILE A 230 8.17 20.79 11.17
C ILE A 230 8.76 21.82 10.19
N TYR A 231 8.28 23.05 10.24
CA TYR A 231 8.68 24.09 9.27
C TYR A 231 10.15 24.52 9.43
N ARG A 232 10.66 24.59 10.66
CA ARG A 232 11.98 25.15 10.96
C ARG A 232 13.11 24.14 10.99
N GLU A 233 12.81 22.89 11.34
CA GLU A 233 13.84 21.90 11.62
C GLU A 233 13.93 20.79 10.58
N PHE A 234 12.96 20.69 9.66
CA PHE A 234 12.96 19.66 8.61
C PHE A 234 13.11 20.30 7.23
N ASP A 235 14.12 19.83 6.49
CA ASP A 235 14.24 20.08 5.06
C ASP A 235 13.27 19.13 4.33
N TRP A 236 12.10 19.63 3.97
CA TRP A 236 11.05 18.82 3.35
C TRP A 236 11.42 18.31 1.95
N MET A 237 12.43 18.89 1.28
CA MET A 237 12.97 18.37 0.03
C MET A 237 13.76 17.07 0.23
N LYS A 238 14.40 16.92 1.40
CA LYS A 238 15.16 15.72 1.75
C LYS A 238 14.32 14.72 2.55
N PHE A 239 13.48 15.23 3.42
CA PHE A 239 12.67 14.45 4.37
C PHE A 239 11.23 14.96 4.38
N PRO A 240 10.45 14.66 3.34
CA PRO A 240 9.04 15.04 3.33
C PRO A 240 8.35 14.53 4.60
N ILE A 241 7.76 15.45 5.33
CA ILE A 241 7.07 15.20 6.60
C ILE A 241 5.82 16.10 6.64
N MET A 242 4.70 15.55 7.07
CA MET A 242 3.42 16.25 7.19
C MET A 242 2.82 15.94 8.56
N LEU A 243 2.43 16.98 9.28
CA LEU A 243 1.69 16.88 10.54
C LEU A 243 0.35 17.58 10.37
N THR A 244 -0.73 16.95 10.78
CA THR A 244 -2.07 17.54 10.77
C THR A 244 -2.81 17.10 12.02
N PHE A 245 -3.24 18.06 12.84
CA PHE A 245 -4.20 17.77 13.90
C PHE A 245 -5.61 17.86 13.33
N THR A 246 -6.43 16.85 13.63
CA THR A 246 -7.74 16.65 12.98
C THR A 246 -8.92 16.76 13.93
N GLU A 247 -8.67 16.65 15.23
CA GLU A 247 -9.73 16.69 16.24
C GLU A 247 -9.18 17.27 17.56
N ILE A 248 -10.00 18.11 18.20
CA ILE A 248 -9.80 18.58 19.56
C ILE A 248 -11.11 18.43 20.32
N GLU A 249 -11.09 17.78 21.45
CA GLU A 249 -12.26 17.53 22.29
C GLU A 249 -12.00 17.96 23.72
N ALA A 250 -12.83 18.91 24.21
CA ALA A 250 -12.85 19.36 25.62
C ALA A 250 -14.30 19.73 25.95
N LYS A 251 -14.94 18.89 26.76
CA LYS A 251 -16.39 19.02 27.07
C LYS A 251 -16.59 19.34 28.55
N GLU A 252 -16.73 20.62 28.84
CA GLU A 252 -17.13 21.14 30.13
C GLU A 252 -18.16 22.28 29.92
N GLY A 253 -18.63 22.93 30.97
CA GLY A 253 -19.53 24.07 30.84
C GLY A 253 -18.85 25.32 30.28
N TYR A 254 -19.63 26.26 29.71
CA TYR A 254 -19.11 27.48 29.10
C TYR A 254 -18.25 28.38 30.02
N ASN A 255 -18.39 28.22 31.34
CA ASN A 255 -17.66 28.95 32.36
C ASN A 255 -16.69 28.06 33.17
N ILE A 256 -16.34 26.89 32.65
CA ILE A 256 -15.45 25.92 33.31
C ILE A 256 -14.23 25.69 32.39
N ILE A 257 -13.02 25.88 32.99
CA ILE A 257 -11.78 25.46 32.34
C ILE A 257 -11.68 23.94 32.44
N PRO A 258 -11.53 23.20 31.33
CA PRO A 258 -11.64 21.74 31.33
C PRO A 258 -10.51 21.06 32.10
N LYS A 259 -10.85 19.93 32.76
CA LYS A 259 -9.88 19.05 33.43
C LYS A 259 -9.25 18.05 32.47
N LYS A 260 -9.89 17.77 31.35
CA LYS A 260 -9.44 16.83 30.33
C LYS A 260 -9.60 17.42 28.93
N LEU A 261 -8.62 17.17 28.08
CA LEU A 261 -8.69 17.51 26.68
C LEU A 261 -8.04 16.38 25.88
N ARG A 262 -8.67 16.00 24.77
CA ARG A 262 -8.09 15.10 23.78
C ARG A 262 -7.77 15.86 22.51
N LEU A 263 -6.56 15.65 21.99
CA LEU A 263 -6.10 16.18 20.72
C LEU A 263 -5.60 15.02 19.86
N THR A 264 -6.19 14.84 18.67
CA THR A 264 -5.76 13.80 17.74
C THR A 264 -5.23 14.38 16.45
N GLY A 265 -4.36 13.62 15.79
CA GLY A 265 -3.77 14.04 14.52
C GLY A 265 -3.08 12.92 13.79
N THR A 266 -2.52 13.26 12.63
CA THR A 266 -1.72 12.36 11.82
C THR A 266 -0.35 12.94 11.51
N LEU A 267 0.67 12.10 11.62
CA LEU A 267 2.03 12.39 11.15
C LEU A 267 2.30 11.47 9.94
N ARG A 268 2.73 12.08 8.82
CA ARG A 268 3.16 11.34 7.63
C ARG A 268 4.59 11.67 7.32
N LEU A 269 5.39 10.66 6.95
CA LEU A 269 6.81 10.83 6.71
C LEU A 269 7.38 9.73 5.80
N THR A 270 8.54 10.01 5.21
CA THR A 270 9.22 9.12 4.27
C THR A 270 10.48 8.47 4.83
N SER A 271 10.86 8.77 6.08
CA SER A 271 12.15 8.36 6.63
C SER A 271 12.06 8.05 8.12
N THR A 272 12.61 6.91 8.54
CA THR A 272 12.77 6.55 9.95
C THR A 272 13.65 7.56 10.70
N GLN A 273 14.65 8.15 10.03
CA GLN A 273 15.49 9.19 10.63
C GLN A 273 14.67 10.44 10.97
N ALA A 274 13.83 10.90 10.03
CA ALA A 274 12.91 12.02 10.25
C ALA A 274 11.93 11.71 11.39
N LYS A 275 11.38 10.48 11.44
CA LYS A 275 10.50 10.01 12.51
C LYS A 275 11.14 10.14 13.88
N ASN A 276 12.35 9.59 14.04
CA ASN A 276 13.06 9.60 15.32
C ASN A 276 13.40 11.02 15.76
N ARG A 277 13.82 11.89 14.83
CA ARG A 277 14.08 13.31 15.11
C ARG A 277 12.81 14.04 15.55
N PHE A 278 11.70 13.83 14.84
CA PHE A 278 10.41 14.41 15.22
C PHE A 278 10.00 13.98 16.62
N TYR A 279 10.03 12.69 16.94
CA TYR A 279 9.64 12.19 18.26
C TYR A 279 10.51 12.76 19.39
N MET A 280 11.81 12.88 19.17
CA MET A 280 12.70 13.50 20.16
C MET A 280 12.28 14.95 20.45
N ARG A 281 12.07 15.76 19.41
CA ARG A 281 11.69 17.16 19.54
C ARG A 281 10.28 17.32 20.14
N PHE A 282 9.35 16.51 19.66
CA PHE A 282 7.97 16.53 20.12
C PHE A 282 7.86 16.14 21.61
N ARG A 283 8.58 15.12 22.06
CA ARG A 283 8.61 14.74 23.47
C ARG A 283 9.20 15.85 24.36
N ASN A 284 10.26 16.51 23.93
CA ASN A 284 10.80 17.64 24.66
C ASN A 284 9.75 18.75 24.84
N LEU A 285 9.03 19.08 23.76
CA LEU A 285 7.95 20.06 23.81
C LEU A 285 6.83 19.65 24.79
N LEU A 286 6.43 18.37 24.79
CA LEU A 286 5.45 17.87 25.76
C LEU A 286 5.95 18.02 27.22
N GLN A 287 7.20 17.66 27.50
CA GLN A 287 7.80 17.77 28.81
C GLN A 287 7.91 19.23 29.30
N GLU A 288 8.24 20.17 28.43
CA GLU A 288 8.24 21.59 28.72
C GLU A 288 6.85 22.08 29.16
N LEU A 289 5.81 21.74 28.35
CA LEU A 289 4.43 22.12 28.67
C LEU A 289 3.94 21.50 29.99
N GLU A 290 4.27 20.23 30.27
CA GLU A 290 3.92 19.56 31.53
C GLU A 290 4.56 20.21 32.72
N SER A 291 5.87 20.47 32.64
CA SER A 291 6.65 21.00 33.78
C SER A 291 6.29 22.45 34.11
N GLU A 292 6.08 23.30 33.10
CA GLU A 292 5.74 24.71 33.30
C GLU A 292 4.32 24.92 33.85
N ASN A 293 3.39 24.01 33.54
CA ASN A 293 1.95 24.20 33.80
C ASN A 293 1.37 23.20 34.81
N HIS A 294 2.19 22.29 35.35
CA HIS A 294 1.76 21.26 36.30
C HIS A 294 0.59 20.42 35.84
N ILE A 295 0.64 20.01 34.55
CA ILE A 295 -0.33 19.15 33.91
C ILE A 295 0.29 17.82 33.53
N MET A 296 -0.52 16.86 33.09
CA MET A 296 -0.07 15.59 32.52
C MET A 296 -0.53 15.49 31.05
N ILE A 297 0.37 15.07 30.15
CA ILE A 297 0.07 14.81 28.75
C ILE A 297 0.46 13.38 28.39
N ARG A 298 -0.52 12.50 28.24
CA ARG A 298 -0.27 11.14 27.77
C ARG A 298 -0.23 11.12 26.24
N PHE A 299 0.93 10.78 25.70
CA PHE A 299 1.13 10.64 24.25
C PHE A 299 1.03 9.18 23.83
N ILE A 300 0.00 8.85 23.04
CA ILE A 300 -0.25 7.53 22.45
C ILE A 300 -0.07 7.67 20.95
N LYS A 301 0.57 6.66 20.33
CA LYS A 301 0.73 6.62 18.88
C LYS A 301 0.39 5.24 18.33
N LYS A 302 -0.20 5.21 17.13
CA LYS A 302 -0.35 3.99 16.35
C LYS A 302 0.41 4.17 15.04
N GLU A 303 1.47 3.39 14.87
CA GLU A 303 2.31 3.45 13.69
C GLU A 303 1.76 2.50 12.62
N GLY A 304 1.42 3.04 11.45
CA GLY A 304 1.14 2.26 10.25
C GLY A 304 2.41 1.70 9.62
N ALA A 305 2.27 1.10 8.47
CA ALA A 305 3.35 0.51 7.71
C ALA A 305 4.51 1.51 7.47
N PRO A 306 5.76 1.06 7.42
CA PRO A 306 6.88 1.91 7.06
C PRO A 306 6.74 2.47 5.65
N PRO A 307 7.44 3.58 5.33
CA PRO A 307 7.38 4.13 3.98
C PRO A 307 7.90 3.13 2.95
N VAL A 308 7.28 3.12 1.77
CA VAL A 308 7.75 2.31 0.65
C VAL A 308 8.87 3.05 -0.07
N HIS A 309 10.02 2.39 -0.16
CA HIS A 309 11.17 2.86 -0.93
C HIS A 309 11.46 1.89 -2.08
N ASN A 310 11.22 2.33 -3.30
CA ASN A 310 11.63 1.60 -4.48
C ASN A 310 13.15 1.62 -4.64
N ASN A 311 13.75 0.45 -4.82
CA ASN A 311 15.20 0.34 -5.05
C ASN A 311 15.56 0.99 -6.39
N PRO A 312 16.48 2.00 -6.42
CA PRO A 312 16.78 2.73 -7.64
C PRO A 312 17.41 1.86 -8.75
N ARG A 313 18.19 0.84 -8.39
CA ARG A 313 18.79 -0.08 -9.37
C ARG A 313 17.72 -0.96 -10.01
N LEU A 314 16.81 -1.52 -9.18
CA LEU A 314 15.70 -2.32 -9.67
C LEU A 314 14.79 -1.50 -10.59
N ILE A 315 14.42 -0.28 -10.21
CA ILE A 315 13.63 0.62 -11.06
C ILE A 315 14.33 0.92 -12.39
N ARG A 316 15.64 1.17 -12.38
CA ARG A 316 16.42 1.39 -13.60
C ARG A 316 16.33 0.16 -14.51
N ALA A 317 16.55 -1.04 -13.98
CA ALA A 317 16.48 -2.27 -14.74
C ALA A 317 15.08 -2.50 -15.35
N LEU A 318 14.02 -2.29 -14.58
CA LEU A 318 12.64 -2.39 -15.09
C LEU A 318 12.41 -1.44 -16.27
N ARG A 319 12.91 -0.20 -16.19
CA ARG A 319 12.79 0.79 -17.27
C ARG A 319 13.59 0.39 -18.51
N GLU A 320 14.83 -0.06 -18.33
CA GLU A 320 15.69 -0.52 -19.42
C GLU A 320 15.09 -1.74 -20.14
N ILE A 321 14.53 -2.69 -19.40
CA ILE A 321 13.84 -3.85 -19.96
C ILE A 321 12.66 -3.41 -20.82
N ILE A 322 11.76 -2.56 -20.28
CA ILE A 322 10.60 -2.07 -21.01
C ILE A 322 11.02 -1.32 -22.27
N GLN A 323 11.99 -0.42 -22.16
CA GLN A 323 12.47 0.37 -23.30
C GLN A 323 13.07 -0.49 -24.41
N ARG A 324 13.73 -1.60 -24.05
CA ARG A 324 14.32 -2.54 -24.99
C ARG A 324 13.30 -3.47 -25.62
N GLU A 325 12.44 -4.08 -24.78
CA GLU A 325 11.57 -5.17 -25.21
C GLU A 325 10.22 -4.69 -25.76
N THR A 326 9.71 -3.58 -25.25
CA THR A 326 8.36 -3.07 -25.57
C THR A 326 8.29 -1.53 -25.57
N PRO A 327 9.11 -0.84 -26.36
CA PRO A 327 9.32 0.62 -26.28
C PRO A 327 8.04 1.45 -26.44
N ASP A 328 7.05 0.95 -27.19
CA ASP A 328 5.82 1.68 -27.52
C ASP A 328 4.56 1.16 -26.80
N GLN A 329 4.71 0.22 -25.85
CA GLN A 329 3.53 -0.40 -25.21
C GLN A 329 3.04 0.34 -23.98
N PHE A 330 3.94 1.00 -23.25
CA PHE A 330 3.63 1.64 -22.00
C PHE A 330 4.08 3.10 -22.02
N HIS A 331 3.23 3.97 -21.48
CA HIS A 331 3.70 5.29 -21.09
C HIS A 331 4.33 5.19 -19.70
N VAL A 332 5.63 5.49 -19.57
CA VAL A 332 6.36 5.35 -18.29
C VAL A 332 6.64 6.72 -17.70
N ILE A 333 6.22 6.92 -16.43
CA ILE A 333 6.55 8.10 -15.62
C ILE A 333 7.40 7.69 -14.42
N ASP A 334 8.14 8.65 -13.83
CA ASP A 334 9.12 8.37 -12.75
C ASP A 334 9.09 9.36 -11.58
N ASN A 335 8.03 10.15 -11.51
CA ASN A 335 7.90 11.22 -10.53
C ASN A 335 6.62 11.13 -9.68
N TYR A 336 5.80 10.08 -9.84
CA TYR A 336 4.58 9.93 -9.08
C TYR A 336 4.86 9.38 -7.68
N ARG A 337 4.26 10.03 -6.67
CA ARG A 337 4.35 9.66 -5.25
C ARG A 337 3.00 9.81 -4.58
N SER A 338 2.68 8.92 -3.66
CA SER A 338 1.46 8.96 -2.86
C SER A 338 1.76 9.29 -1.40
N PRO A 339 1.01 10.20 -0.76
CA PRO A 339 1.10 10.39 0.69
C PRO A 339 0.40 9.27 1.47
N GLY A 340 -0.31 8.34 0.80
CA GLY A 340 -0.91 7.16 1.41
C GLY A 340 0.14 6.17 1.93
N GLY A 341 -0.25 5.34 2.90
CA GLY A 341 0.53 4.19 3.34
C GLY A 341 0.40 3.02 2.36
N ASP A 342 1.22 2.00 2.54
CA ASP A 342 1.11 0.68 1.92
C ASP A 342 2.01 -0.27 2.72
N ASP A 343 1.49 -1.41 3.17
CA ASP A 343 2.23 -2.34 4.01
C ASP A 343 3.31 -3.12 3.24
N PHE A 344 3.38 -2.95 1.92
CA PHE A 344 4.52 -3.36 1.10
C PHE A 344 5.84 -2.77 1.61
N GLY A 345 5.78 -1.66 2.34
CA GLY A 345 6.92 -1.06 3.03
C GLY A 345 7.68 -2.02 3.95
N PHE A 346 7.00 -3.02 4.55
CA PHE A 346 7.67 -4.03 5.37
C PHE A 346 8.59 -4.95 4.55
N TYR A 347 8.18 -5.32 3.32
CA TYR A 347 9.05 -6.07 2.40
C TYR A 347 10.21 -5.20 1.93
N ALA A 348 9.93 -3.94 1.58
CA ALA A 348 10.95 -3.00 1.10
C ALA A 348 12.03 -2.66 2.13
N GLN A 349 11.78 -2.89 3.43
CA GLN A 349 12.79 -2.79 4.48
C GLN A 349 13.74 -4.00 4.53
N GLN A 350 13.37 -5.15 3.97
CA GLN A 350 14.12 -6.40 4.12
C GLN A 350 14.81 -6.84 2.84
N VAL A 351 14.19 -6.60 1.68
CA VAL A 351 14.74 -6.94 0.38
C VAL A 351 14.60 -5.76 -0.60
N PRO A 352 15.50 -5.62 -1.59
CA PRO A 352 15.32 -4.66 -2.66
C PRO A 352 13.95 -4.82 -3.31
N SER A 353 13.15 -3.74 -3.37
CA SER A 353 11.74 -3.83 -3.75
C SER A 353 11.34 -2.73 -4.72
N ALA A 354 10.30 -2.98 -5.48
CA ALA A 354 9.63 -1.99 -6.31
C ALA A 354 8.11 -2.13 -6.25
N LEU A 355 7.43 -1.09 -5.78
CA LEU A 355 5.99 -0.93 -5.90
C LEU A 355 5.70 -0.09 -7.14
N VAL A 356 5.04 -0.71 -8.12
CA VAL A 356 4.71 -0.13 -9.42
C VAL A 356 3.30 0.45 -9.37
N ARG A 357 3.08 1.66 -9.90
CA ARG A 357 1.72 2.20 -10.05
C ARG A 357 1.20 1.91 -11.45
N LEU A 358 -0.02 1.38 -11.51
CA LEU A 358 -0.77 1.15 -12.74
C LEU A 358 -1.87 2.21 -12.86
N GLY A 359 -1.81 3.05 -13.88
CA GLY A 359 -2.82 4.07 -14.14
C GLY A 359 -4.17 3.46 -14.53
N ILE A 360 -5.24 4.01 -13.95
CA ILE A 360 -6.62 3.62 -14.24
C ILE A 360 -7.52 4.79 -14.61
N GLN A 361 -6.98 6.01 -14.72
CA GLN A 361 -7.76 7.17 -15.08
C GLN A 361 -8.21 7.10 -16.53
N THR A 362 -9.53 7.15 -16.76
CA THR A 362 -10.16 7.21 -18.08
C THR A 362 -10.92 8.52 -18.30
N ARG A 363 -11.13 9.31 -17.22
CA ARG A 363 -11.83 10.60 -17.24
C ARG A 363 -11.33 11.50 -16.11
N ASP A 364 -11.48 12.81 -16.25
CA ASP A 364 -10.98 13.80 -15.28
C ASP A 364 -11.68 13.71 -13.92
N ASP A 365 -12.96 13.35 -13.90
CA ASP A 365 -13.78 13.20 -12.70
C ASP A 365 -13.79 11.76 -12.14
N GLN A 366 -12.76 10.97 -12.43
CA GLN A 366 -12.62 9.58 -11.94
C GLN A 366 -12.74 9.52 -10.41
N PRO A 367 -13.61 8.67 -9.86
CA PRO A 367 -13.69 8.49 -8.41
C PRO A 367 -12.36 8.01 -7.81
N GLY A 368 -11.98 8.62 -6.69
CA GLY A 368 -10.74 8.26 -5.98
C GLY A 368 -10.84 6.92 -5.26
N LEU A 369 -9.68 6.42 -4.83
CA LEU A 369 -9.59 5.29 -3.90
C LEU A 369 -10.42 5.55 -2.64
N HIS A 370 -10.89 4.49 -1.98
CA HIS A 370 -11.69 4.51 -0.74
C HIS A 370 -13.02 5.27 -0.89
N THR A 371 -13.60 5.27 -2.10
CA THR A 371 -14.93 5.83 -2.35
C THR A 371 -15.92 4.76 -2.81
N GLN A 372 -17.21 4.98 -2.54
CA GLN A 372 -18.29 4.06 -2.91
C GLN A 372 -18.49 3.87 -4.43
N TYR A 373 -17.89 4.75 -5.23
CA TYR A 373 -17.95 4.73 -6.71
C TYR A 373 -16.63 4.35 -7.35
N PHE A 374 -15.61 4.00 -6.56
CA PHE A 374 -14.33 3.56 -7.12
C PHE A 374 -14.51 2.35 -8.03
N ASP A 375 -13.93 2.42 -9.22
CA ASP A 375 -13.83 1.30 -10.17
C ASP A 375 -12.55 1.40 -10.98
N ALA A 376 -12.06 0.24 -11.40
CA ALA A 376 -10.92 0.12 -12.29
C ALA A 376 -11.37 -0.48 -13.63
N PRO A 377 -11.03 0.14 -14.77
CA PRO A 377 -11.37 -0.40 -16.08
C PRO A 377 -10.67 -1.75 -16.30
N PRO A 378 -11.34 -2.74 -16.94
CA PRO A 378 -10.78 -4.09 -17.11
C PRO A 378 -9.45 -4.10 -17.89
N GLU A 379 -9.21 -3.10 -18.71
CA GLU A 379 -7.97 -2.94 -19.50
C GLU A 379 -6.72 -2.81 -18.64
N VAL A 380 -6.83 -2.37 -17.38
CA VAL A 380 -5.69 -2.31 -16.47
C VAL A 380 -5.11 -3.69 -16.17
N ILE A 381 -5.94 -4.73 -16.21
CA ILE A 381 -5.50 -6.12 -16.02
C ILE A 381 -4.53 -6.51 -17.15
N GLU A 382 -4.88 -6.20 -18.39
CA GLU A 382 -3.98 -6.42 -19.54
C GLU A 382 -2.66 -5.65 -19.37
N VAL A 383 -2.73 -4.39 -18.95
CA VAL A 383 -1.55 -3.55 -18.71
C VAL A 383 -0.64 -4.19 -17.66
N GLY A 384 -1.20 -4.62 -16.51
CA GLY A 384 -0.45 -5.26 -15.44
C GLY A 384 0.16 -6.60 -15.86
N LEU A 385 -0.62 -7.47 -16.50
CA LEU A 385 -0.14 -8.76 -17.00
C LEU A 385 1.01 -8.60 -17.99
N ARG A 386 0.83 -7.76 -19.01
CA ARG A 386 1.86 -7.50 -20.02
C ARG A 386 3.12 -6.91 -19.39
N PHE A 387 2.98 -5.99 -18.43
CA PHE A 387 4.13 -5.43 -17.72
C PHE A 387 4.95 -6.53 -17.03
N PHE A 388 4.33 -7.33 -16.15
CA PHE A 388 5.07 -8.35 -15.40
C PHE A 388 5.62 -9.46 -16.31
N LEU A 389 4.85 -9.91 -17.30
CA LEU A 389 5.31 -10.91 -18.27
C LEU A 389 6.42 -10.39 -19.19
N THR A 390 6.51 -9.07 -19.40
CA THR A 390 7.64 -8.45 -20.10
C THR A 390 8.88 -8.40 -19.24
N VAL A 391 8.76 -8.02 -17.95
CA VAL A 391 9.97 -7.76 -17.14
C VAL A 391 10.53 -9.01 -16.48
N LEU A 392 9.70 -9.93 -16.02
CA LEU A 392 10.15 -11.13 -15.28
C LEU A 392 11.16 -12.00 -16.04
N PRO A 393 11.03 -12.27 -17.37
CA PRO A 393 11.98 -13.08 -18.11
C PRO A 393 13.40 -12.49 -18.22
N PHE A 394 13.54 -11.18 -17.98
CA PHE A 394 14.80 -10.46 -18.12
C PHE A 394 15.38 -9.97 -16.79
N LEU A 395 14.66 -10.18 -15.69
CA LEU A 395 15.17 -9.86 -14.36
C LEU A 395 16.19 -10.91 -13.91
N GLN A 396 17.43 -10.48 -13.68
CA GLN A 396 18.53 -11.30 -13.22
C GLN A 396 19.04 -10.78 -11.87
N GLN A 397 19.72 -11.64 -11.13
CA GLN A 397 20.25 -11.28 -9.81
C GLN A 397 21.32 -10.18 -9.91
N GLU A 398 22.07 -10.13 -11.00
CA GLU A 398 23.11 -9.14 -11.27
C GLU A 398 22.59 -7.70 -11.37
N VAL A 399 21.31 -7.52 -11.58
CA VAL A 399 20.63 -6.19 -11.56
C VAL A 399 20.91 -5.42 -10.27
N LEU A 400 21.22 -6.11 -9.18
CA LEU A 400 21.45 -5.52 -7.87
C LEU A 400 22.92 -5.35 -7.52
N GLN A 401 23.82 -5.90 -8.34
CA GLN A 401 25.26 -5.68 -8.22
C GLN A 401 25.67 -4.37 -8.88
#